data_aaa0b63514943f3bb250cd52629d9db0
#
_entry.id   aaa0b63514943f3bb250cd52629d9db0
#
_cell.length_a   1.000
_cell.length_b   1.000
_cell.length_c   1.000
_cell.angle_alpha   90.00
_cell.angle_beta   90.00
_cell.angle_gamma   90.00
#
_symmetry.space_group_name_H-M   'P 1'
#
loop_
_entity.id
_entity.type
_entity.pdbx_description
1 polymer ?
#
loop_
_entity_poly.entity_id
_entity_poly.type
_entity_poly.pdbx_seq_one_letter_code
_entity_poly.pdbx_strand_id
1 'polypeptide(L)'
;MCEIGMTLVELSYMLKHIDGWARKRNVLSPIAQFSSDSFTIREPYGVVLIMSPWNYPFMLTIEPLIGAIAVGNCCVVKPSAYAPATSAVICKILRECFPEEYVLAVEGGRVENQALLNQRFDYIFFTGSVTVGR
;
A
#
# COMPACT_ATOMS: atom_id res chain seq x y z
N MET A 1 12.52 -13.51 -12.40
CA MET A 1 13.68 -12.75 -11.85
C MET A 1 13.49 -11.25 -11.86
N CYS A 2 12.85 -10.68 -12.89
CA CYS A 2 12.66 -9.22 -12.95
C CYS A 2 11.81 -8.64 -11.81
N GLU A 3 10.66 -9.23 -11.47
CA GLU A 3 9.75 -8.72 -10.46
C GLU A 3 10.39 -8.57 -9.07
N ILE A 4 10.99 -9.64 -8.55
CA ILE A 4 11.62 -9.63 -7.23
C ILE A 4 12.77 -8.61 -7.16
N GLY A 5 13.59 -8.54 -8.22
CA GLY A 5 14.69 -7.58 -8.27
C GLY A 5 14.22 -6.13 -8.22
N MET A 6 13.17 -5.77 -8.98
CA MET A 6 12.61 -4.43 -8.98
C MET A 6 11.99 -4.08 -7.62
N THR A 7 11.22 -5.00 -7.04
CA THR A 7 10.62 -4.81 -5.71
C THR A 7 11.68 -4.62 -4.61
N LEU A 8 12.80 -5.34 -4.66
CA LEU A 8 13.90 -5.16 -3.70
C LEU A 8 14.62 -3.81 -3.87
N VAL A 9 14.73 -3.32 -5.10
CA VAL A 9 15.28 -1.98 -5.38
C VAL A 9 14.35 -0.91 -4.79
N GLU A 10 13.04 -1.02 -5.03
CA GLU A 10 12.04 -0.10 -4.47
C GLU A 10 12.05 -0.12 -2.94
N LEU A 11 12.04 -1.30 -2.32
CA LEU A 11 12.13 -1.44 -0.87
C LEU A 11 13.40 -0.79 -0.31
N SER A 12 14.54 -1.01 -0.97
CA SER A 12 15.81 -0.42 -0.56
C SER A 12 15.81 1.10 -0.69
N TYR A 13 15.15 1.63 -1.73
CA TYR A 13 14.98 3.06 -1.94
C TYR A 13 14.09 3.67 -0.84
N MET A 14 12.94 3.05 -0.55
CA MET A 14 12.04 3.46 0.52
C MET A 14 12.75 3.53 1.88
N LEU A 15 13.46 2.47 2.26
CA LEU A 15 14.17 2.40 3.54
C LEU A 15 15.21 3.52 3.70
N LYS A 16 15.85 3.95 2.61
CA LYS A 16 16.84 5.05 2.64
C LYS A 16 16.21 6.44 2.80
N HIS A 17 14.97 6.61 2.38
CA HIS A 17 14.37 7.94 2.25
C HIS A 17 13.22 8.21 3.24
N ILE A 18 12.64 7.16 3.84
CA ILE A 18 11.42 7.25 4.67
C ILE A 18 11.58 8.26 5.82
N ASP A 19 12.71 8.27 6.52
CA ASP A 19 12.96 9.19 7.61
C ASP A 19 12.95 10.66 7.16
N GLY A 20 13.47 10.92 5.96
CA GLY A 20 13.46 12.25 5.36
C GLY A 20 12.05 12.71 4.96
N TRP A 21 11.24 11.77 4.47
CA TRP A 21 9.87 12.06 4.04
C TRP A 21 8.89 12.20 5.20
N ALA A 22 9.14 11.52 6.31
CA ALA A 22 8.32 11.60 7.52
C ALA A 22 8.52 12.91 8.31
N ARG A 23 9.59 13.66 8.03
CA ARG A 23 9.89 14.89 8.75
C ARG A 23 8.88 15.99 8.43
N LYS A 24 8.48 16.75 9.46
CA LYS A 24 7.74 17.98 9.24
C LYS A 24 8.55 18.97 8.41
N ARG A 25 7.88 19.70 7.54
CA ARG A 25 8.49 20.75 6.72
C ARG A 25 7.99 22.11 7.20
N ASN A 26 8.89 22.93 7.71
CA ASN A 26 8.55 24.28 8.11
C ASN A 26 8.23 25.12 6.86
N VAL A 27 7.20 25.94 6.97
CA VAL A 27 6.79 26.92 5.95
C VAL A 27 6.80 28.31 6.57
N LEU A 28 6.91 29.35 5.74
CA LEU A 28 6.90 30.73 6.22
C LEU A 28 5.54 31.07 6.85
N SER A 29 5.58 31.53 8.09
CA SER A 29 4.41 32.09 8.75
C SER A 29 4.16 33.53 8.30
N PRO A 30 2.91 33.94 8.05
CA PRO A 30 2.60 35.32 7.77
C PRO A 30 3.04 36.26 8.93
N ILE A 31 3.51 37.46 8.61
CA ILE A 31 3.97 38.45 9.61
C ILE A 31 2.86 38.78 10.65
N ALA A 32 1.60 38.75 10.23
CA ALA A 32 0.45 38.96 11.11
C ALA A 32 0.30 37.88 12.20
N GLN A 33 0.97 36.73 12.04
CA GLN A 33 1.01 35.64 13.03
C GLN A 33 2.40 35.52 13.66
N PHE A 34 3.08 36.64 13.86
CA PHE A 34 4.41 36.68 14.48
C PHE A 34 4.44 35.89 15.80
N SER A 35 5.50 35.11 15.98
CA SER A 35 5.76 34.10 17.02
C SER A 35 5.06 32.74 16.82
N SER A 36 4.39 32.50 15.68
CA SER A 36 3.89 31.15 15.34
C SER A 36 4.83 30.39 14.41
N ASP A 37 4.93 29.08 14.62
CA ASP A 37 5.61 28.15 13.71
C ASP A 37 4.59 27.45 12.80
N SER A 38 4.72 27.65 11.49
CA SER A 38 3.89 26.98 10.50
C SER A 38 4.66 25.82 9.86
N PHE A 39 4.03 24.67 9.73
CA PHE A 39 4.62 23.50 9.10
C PHE A 39 3.59 22.64 8.40
N THR A 40 4.08 21.78 7.48
CA THR A 40 3.30 20.69 6.88
C THR A 40 3.81 19.37 7.43
N ILE A 41 2.90 18.44 7.70
CA ILE A 41 3.18 17.06 8.07
C ILE A 41 2.38 16.14 7.16
N ARG A 42 2.94 14.98 6.84
CA ARG A 42 2.24 13.93 6.10
C ARG A 42 1.63 12.96 7.08
N GLU A 43 0.39 12.58 6.81
CA GLU A 43 -0.36 11.63 7.64
C GLU A 43 -0.84 10.47 6.75
N PRO A 44 -0.98 9.25 7.31
CA PRO A 44 -1.57 8.12 6.59
C PRO A 44 -3.05 8.37 6.30
N TYR A 45 -3.58 7.73 5.26
CA TYR A 45 -5.02 7.74 4.97
C TYR A 45 -5.83 6.95 6.00
N GLY A 46 -5.25 5.87 6.55
CA GLY A 46 -5.90 4.94 7.46
C GLY A 46 -5.84 3.50 6.95
N VAL A 47 -6.98 2.93 6.54
CA VAL A 47 -7.07 1.56 6.01
C VAL A 47 -7.11 1.58 4.49
N VAL A 48 -6.14 0.94 3.86
CA VAL A 48 -5.96 0.89 2.40
C VAL A 48 -6.25 -0.50 1.87
N LEU A 49 -7.10 -0.59 0.83
CA LEU A 49 -7.29 -1.82 0.05
C LEU A 49 -6.36 -1.81 -1.17
N ILE A 50 -5.54 -2.86 -1.33
CA ILE A 50 -4.68 -3.06 -2.50
C ILE A 50 -5.20 -4.27 -3.28
N MET A 51 -5.70 -4.05 -4.49
CA MET A 51 -6.15 -5.08 -5.41
C MET A 51 -5.22 -5.15 -6.61
N SER A 52 -4.53 -6.28 -6.77
CA SER A 52 -3.48 -6.44 -7.77
C SER A 52 -3.87 -7.40 -8.91
N PRO A 53 -3.29 -7.21 -10.11
CA PRO A 53 -3.60 -7.99 -11.30
C PRO A 53 -2.80 -9.31 -11.34
N TRP A 54 -3.05 -10.11 -12.38
CA TRP A 54 -2.37 -11.38 -12.63
C TRP A 54 -1.03 -11.22 -13.38
N ASN A 55 -0.85 -10.12 -14.12
CA ASN A 55 0.41 -9.80 -14.77
C ASN A 55 1.36 -9.12 -13.78
N TYR A 56 2.58 -9.57 -13.69
CA TYR A 56 3.54 -9.14 -12.65
C TYR A 56 2.96 -9.24 -11.23
N PRO A 57 2.42 -10.42 -10.85
CA PRO A 57 1.57 -10.53 -9.65
C PRO A 57 2.32 -10.26 -8.35
N PHE A 58 3.61 -10.54 -8.28
CA PHE A 58 4.42 -10.24 -7.09
C PHE A 58 4.70 -8.74 -6.98
N MET A 59 5.26 -8.14 -8.04
CA MET A 59 5.66 -6.74 -8.06
C MET A 59 4.46 -5.81 -7.83
N LEU A 60 3.40 -5.97 -8.62
CA LEU A 60 2.20 -5.11 -8.54
C LEU A 60 1.35 -5.34 -7.28
N THR A 61 1.69 -6.32 -6.46
CA THR A 61 1.12 -6.47 -5.11
C THR A 61 2.02 -5.83 -4.06
N ILE A 62 3.33 -6.09 -4.11
CA ILE A 62 4.25 -5.72 -3.03
C ILE A 62 4.70 -4.26 -3.13
N GLU A 63 4.91 -3.70 -4.33
CA GLU A 63 5.31 -2.28 -4.45
C GLU A 63 4.27 -1.30 -3.90
N PRO A 64 2.96 -1.40 -4.23
CA PRO A 64 1.95 -0.57 -3.58
C PRO A 64 1.88 -0.77 -2.07
N LEU A 65 2.08 -2.01 -1.60
CA LEU A 65 2.11 -2.31 -0.18
C LEU A 65 3.29 -1.64 0.53
N ILE A 66 4.50 -1.68 -0.07
CA ILE A 66 5.68 -0.97 0.46
C ILE A 66 5.34 0.52 0.65
N GLY A 67 4.76 1.16 -0.37
CA GLY A 67 4.37 2.57 -0.29
C GLY A 67 3.32 2.84 0.79
N ALA A 68 2.31 1.99 0.90
CA ALA A 68 1.23 2.14 1.88
C ALA A 68 1.74 1.98 3.32
N ILE A 69 2.57 0.98 3.59
CA ILE A 69 3.18 0.74 4.91
C ILE A 69 4.16 1.86 5.28
N ALA A 70 4.95 2.34 4.30
CA ALA A 70 5.95 3.37 4.53
C ALA A 70 5.36 4.68 5.06
N VAL A 71 4.10 4.98 4.76
CA VAL A 71 3.41 6.17 5.28
C VAL A 71 2.50 5.87 6.48
N GLY A 72 2.52 4.63 7.01
CA GLY A 72 1.83 4.25 8.24
C GLY A 72 0.38 3.78 8.08
N ASN A 73 -0.05 3.38 6.89
CA ASN A 73 -1.39 2.82 6.70
C ASN A 73 -1.47 1.36 7.16
N CYS A 74 -2.64 0.94 7.63
CA CYS A 74 -3.03 -0.46 7.67
C CYS A 74 -3.50 -0.92 6.29
N CYS A 75 -3.21 -2.16 5.91
CA CYS A 75 -3.44 -2.61 4.54
C CYS A 75 -4.25 -3.91 4.49
N VAL A 76 -5.22 -3.95 3.59
CA VAL A 76 -5.86 -5.20 3.13
C VAL A 76 -5.34 -5.48 1.72
N VAL A 77 -4.70 -6.62 1.53
CA VAL A 77 -4.05 -7.00 0.28
C VAL A 77 -4.82 -8.15 -0.37
N LYS A 78 -5.28 -7.93 -1.58
CA LYS A 78 -6.03 -8.91 -2.37
C LYS A 78 -5.26 -9.24 -3.67
N PRO A 79 -4.37 -10.25 -3.66
CA PRO A 79 -3.69 -10.70 -4.87
C PRO A 79 -4.67 -11.34 -5.87
N SER A 80 -4.27 -11.44 -7.13
CA SER A 80 -5.13 -11.96 -8.19
C SER A 80 -5.42 -13.46 -8.07
N ALA A 81 -6.69 -13.84 -8.19
CA ALA A 81 -7.09 -15.25 -8.30
C ALA A 81 -6.57 -15.95 -9.57
N TYR A 82 -6.19 -15.17 -10.60
CA TYR A 82 -5.66 -15.72 -11.85
C TYR A 82 -4.17 -16.09 -11.79
N ALA A 83 -3.50 -15.80 -10.67
CA ALA A 83 -2.13 -16.24 -10.39
C ALA A 83 -2.08 -16.99 -9.04
N PRO A 84 -2.79 -18.12 -8.88
CA PRO A 84 -3.08 -18.71 -7.57
C PRO A 84 -1.83 -19.13 -6.80
N ALA A 85 -0.84 -19.72 -7.46
CA ALA A 85 0.40 -20.15 -6.81
C ALA A 85 1.20 -18.95 -6.25
N THR A 86 1.32 -17.87 -7.03
CA THR A 86 1.99 -16.64 -6.59
C THR A 86 1.21 -15.94 -5.47
N SER A 87 -0.11 -15.90 -5.58
CA SER A 87 -0.99 -15.30 -4.57
C SER A 87 -0.89 -16.03 -3.23
N ALA A 88 -0.87 -17.35 -3.24
CA ALA A 88 -0.70 -18.15 -2.03
C ALA A 88 0.67 -17.89 -1.35
N VAL A 89 1.74 -17.78 -2.14
CA VAL A 89 3.08 -17.44 -1.61
C VAL A 89 3.10 -16.03 -1.03
N ILE A 90 2.52 -15.06 -1.72
CA ILE A 90 2.41 -13.68 -1.21
C ILE A 90 1.67 -13.66 0.12
N CYS A 91 0.50 -14.28 0.19
CA CYS A 91 -0.30 -14.32 1.42
C CYS A 91 0.44 -15.02 2.56
N LYS A 92 1.18 -16.09 2.26
CA LYS A 92 2.03 -16.76 3.27
C LYS A 92 3.11 -15.82 3.80
N ILE A 93 3.85 -15.14 2.93
CA ILE A 93 4.90 -14.19 3.31
C ILE A 93 4.31 -13.07 4.18
N LEU A 94 3.19 -12.49 3.78
CA LEU A 94 2.58 -11.39 4.52
C LEU A 94 2.11 -11.81 5.91
N ARG A 95 1.51 -13.00 6.06
CA ARG A 95 1.11 -13.56 7.35
C ARG A 95 2.29 -13.88 8.27
N GLU A 96 3.45 -14.23 7.70
CA GLU A 96 4.68 -14.48 8.46
C GLU A 96 5.37 -13.18 8.90
N CYS A 97 5.23 -12.10 8.10
CA CYS A 97 5.92 -10.84 8.35
C CYS A 97 5.13 -9.84 9.21
N PHE A 98 3.80 -9.88 9.17
CA PHE A 98 2.94 -8.87 9.77
C PHE A 98 1.77 -9.49 10.55
N PRO A 99 1.35 -8.87 11.66
CA PRO A 99 0.09 -9.22 12.31
C PRO A 99 -1.10 -8.82 11.42
N GLU A 100 -2.20 -9.58 11.49
CA GLU A 100 -3.37 -9.37 10.62
C GLU A 100 -4.04 -8.00 10.81
N GLU A 101 -3.94 -7.43 12.00
CA GLU A 101 -4.45 -6.08 12.32
C GLU A 101 -3.71 -4.97 11.57
N TYR A 102 -2.49 -5.25 11.08
CA TYR A 102 -1.69 -4.30 10.33
C TYR A 102 -1.71 -4.57 8.83
N VAL A 103 -1.47 -5.84 8.42
CA VAL A 103 -1.53 -6.25 7.01
C VAL A 103 -2.32 -7.54 6.89
N LEU A 104 -3.56 -7.45 6.41
CA LEU A 104 -4.41 -8.60 6.14
C LEU A 104 -4.29 -9.02 4.69
N ALA A 105 -3.91 -10.26 4.43
CA ALA A 105 -3.87 -10.86 3.10
C ALA A 105 -5.09 -11.76 2.86
N VAL A 106 -5.88 -11.43 1.84
CA VAL A 106 -7.13 -12.14 1.48
C VAL A 106 -6.97 -12.82 0.13
N GLU A 107 -7.09 -14.15 0.12
CA GLU A 107 -7.17 -14.94 -1.11
C GLU A 107 -8.62 -15.06 -1.57
N GLY A 108 -8.83 -15.34 -2.85
CA GLY A 108 -10.16 -15.58 -3.39
C GLY A 108 -10.41 -14.91 -4.74
N GLY A 109 -11.62 -15.03 -5.25
CA GLY A 109 -12.02 -14.60 -6.58
C GLY A 109 -13.01 -13.43 -6.57
N ARG A 110 -14.03 -13.55 -7.43
CA ARG A 110 -15.02 -12.49 -7.64
C ARG A 110 -15.87 -12.24 -6.40
N VAL A 111 -16.21 -13.28 -5.64
CA VAL A 111 -17.04 -13.18 -4.43
C VAL A 111 -16.31 -12.38 -3.36
N GLU A 112 -15.06 -12.71 -3.10
CA GLU A 112 -14.22 -12.00 -2.12
C GLU A 112 -13.93 -10.57 -2.55
N ASN A 113 -13.71 -10.33 -3.85
CA ASN A 113 -13.56 -8.97 -4.38
C ASN A 113 -14.80 -8.12 -4.09
N GLN A 114 -15.99 -8.66 -4.37
CA GLN A 114 -17.25 -7.94 -4.10
C GLN A 114 -17.47 -7.72 -2.61
N ALA A 115 -17.15 -8.71 -1.77
CA ALA A 115 -17.23 -8.56 -0.32
C ALA A 115 -16.31 -7.47 0.21
N LEU A 116 -15.08 -7.39 -0.28
CA LEU A 116 -14.13 -6.33 0.08
C LEU A 116 -14.60 -4.96 -0.39
N LEU A 117 -15.05 -4.82 -1.63
CA LEU A 117 -15.54 -3.54 -2.17
C LEU A 117 -16.81 -3.02 -1.46
N ASN A 118 -17.53 -3.87 -0.77
CA ASN A 118 -18.65 -3.48 0.08
C ASN A 118 -18.22 -3.00 1.48
N GLN A 119 -16.94 -3.12 1.83
CA GLN A 119 -16.41 -2.60 3.07
C GLN A 119 -15.97 -1.14 2.91
N ARG A 120 -15.76 -0.47 4.04
CA ARG A 120 -15.26 0.90 4.07
C ARG A 120 -13.74 0.89 4.10
N PHE A 121 -13.13 1.56 3.12
CA PHE A 121 -11.69 1.85 3.07
C PHE A 121 -11.48 3.36 2.94
N ASP A 122 -10.37 3.86 3.48
CA ASP A 122 -9.99 5.26 3.34
C ASP A 122 -9.30 5.50 1.98
N TYR A 123 -8.71 4.46 1.40
CA TYR A 123 -8.12 4.51 0.07
C TYR A 123 -8.16 3.12 -0.60
N ILE A 124 -8.41 3.09 -1.91
CA ILE A 124 -8.37 1.85 -2.71
C ILE A 124 -7.33 2.02 -3.82
N PHE A 125 -6.32 1.17 -3.81
CA PHE A 125 -5.34 1.05 -4.89
C PHE A 125 -5.69 -0.16 -5.75
N PHE A 126 -6.14 0.10 -6.97
CA PHE A 126 -6.52 -0.93 -7.92
C PHE A 126 -5.66 -0.88 -9.17
N THR A 127 -5.07 -2.01 -9.55
CA THR A 127 -4.39 -2.19 -10.83
C THR A 127 -5.15 -3.21 -11.67
N GLY A 128 -5.62 -2.79 -12.84
CA GLY A 128 -6.41 -3.65 -13.72
C GLY A 128 -7.00 -2.90 -14.91
N SER A 129 -8.01 -3.47 -15.54
CA SER A 129 -8.69 -2.83 -16.67
C SER A 129 -9.65 -1.73 -16.22
N VAL A 130 -9.87 -0.75 -17.08
CA VAL A 130 -10.83 0.36 -16.84
C VAL A 130 -12.25 -0.17 -16.58
N THR A 131 -12.65 -1.26 -17.25
CA THR A 131 -13.99 -1.85 -17.08
C THR A 131 -14.21 -2.44 -15.69
N VAL A 132 -13.15 -2.93 -15.05
CA VAL A 132 -13.25 -3.52 -13.70
C VAL A 132 -13.03 -2.46 -12.61
N GLY A 133 -12.34 -1.37 -12.92
CA GLY A 133 -12.06 -0.29 -11.97
C GLY A 133 -13.15 0.79 -11.89
N ARG A 134 -14.25 0.64 -12.63
CA ARG A 134 -15.45 1.47 -12.59
C ARG A 134 -16.58 0.77 -11.84
#